data_1b2eb09ee66b58b89e04731b7ad02bfa
#
_entry.id   1b2eb09ee66b58b89e04731b7ad02bfa
#
_cell.length_a   1.000
_cell.length_b   1.000
_cell.length_c   1.000
_cell.angle_alpha   90.00
_cell.angle_beta   90.00
_cell.angle_gamma   90.00
#
_symmetry.space_group_name_H-M   'P 1'
#
loop_
_entity.id
_entity.type
_entity.pdbx_description
1 polymer ?
#
loop_
_entity_poly.entity_id
_entity_poly.type
_entity_poly.pdbx_seq_one_letter_code
_entity_poly.pdbx_strand_id
1 'polypeptide(L)'
;AWSNGESGNIAHNLCAGWIWVTATDVNGCIKIDSIELTQPDSIQLMITSTNVACSNHCTGTAFVLVMGGLPPYSYQWDANAGNATTPIVNNLCAGSYMVTVSDALGCTSMSNAIILDTSNLSIDTLLLQNPLCNGLCNGAITVSGTGGYPPYTYSWDHGLPSLPNQTNLCAGIYNITITDDSTCQHWTSIELLNPP
;
A
#
# COMPACT_ATOMS: atom_id res chain seq x y z
N ALA A 1 -52.23 4.29 16.55
CA ALA A 1 -51.26 5.11 15.81
C ALA A 1 -49.86 4.68 16.18
N TRP A 2 -48.94 4.73 15.24
CA TRP A 2 -47.50 4.47 15.42
C TRP A 2 -46.73 5.77 15.67
N SER A 3 -45.53 5.68 16.26
CA SER A 3 -44.69 6.83 16.57
C SER A 3 -44.24 7.61 15.34
N ASN A 4 -44.22 7.02 14.15
CA ASN A 4 -43.92 7.69 12.87
C ASN A 4 -45.19 8.39 12.24
N GLY A 5 -46.31 8.37 12.93
CA GLY A 5 -47.57 8.98 12.47
C GLY A 5 -48.47 8.08 11.62
N GLU A 6 -48.02 6.86 11.27
CA GLU A 6 -48.87 5.91 10.55
C GLU A 6 -50.01 5.36 11.43
N SER A 7 -51.09 4.94 10.79
CA SER A 7 -52.24 4.30 11.43
C SER A 7 -52.49 2.93 10.81
N GLY A 8 -53.01 2.00 11.62
CA GLY A 8 -53.25 0.62 11.19
C GLY A 8 -52.46 -0.40 11.99
N ASN A 9 -52.48 -1.64 11.56
CA ASN A 9 -51.82 -2.76 12.23
C ASN A 9 -50.38 -3.03 11.74
N ILE A 10 -49.94 -2.32 10.71
CA ILE A 10 -48.62 -2.40 10.13
C ILE A 10 -48.09 -0.98 9.97
N ALA A 11 -46.81 -0.76 10.29
CA ALA A 11 -46.06 0.45 10.00
C ALA A 11 -44.86 0.14 9.10
N HIS A 12 -44.55 1.09 8.21
CA HIS A 12 -43.47 0.95 7.22
C HIS A 12 -42.43 2.06 7.41
N ASN A 13 -41.26 1.90 6.75
CA ASN A 13 -40.20 2.90 6.72
C ASN A 13 -39.75 3.38 8.12
N LEU A 14 -39.74 2.45 9.08
CA LEU A 14 -39.29 2.73 10.43
C LEU A 14 -37.75 2.77 10.48
N CYS A 15 -37.20 3.79 11.13
CA CYS A 15 -35.74 3.84 11.44
C CYS A 15 -35.43 3.05 12.71
N ALA A 16 -34.18 2.70 12.91
CA ALA A 16 -33.68 2.13 14.15
C ALA A 16 -33.96 3.06 15.33
N GLY A 17 -34.27 2.47 16.47
CA GLY A 17 -34.64 3.16 17.71
C GLY A 17 -35.95 2.60 18.30
N TRP A 18 -36.41 3.22 19.37
CA TRP A 18 -37.63 2.83 20.02
C TRP A 18 -38.87 3.27 19.21
N ILE A 19 -39.73 2.33 18.88
CA ILE A 19 -41.00 2.56 18.17
C ILE A 19 -42.12 2.26 19.13
N TRP A 20 -43.09 3.19 19.22
CA TRP A 20 -44.27 3.05 20.05
C TRP A 20 -45.53 2.89 19.18
N VAL A 21 -46.41 2.02 19.62
CA VAL A 21 -47.75 1.91 19.06
C VAL A 21 -48.79 2.24 20.14
N THR A 22 -49.74 3.08 19.80
CA THR A 22 -50.88 3.42 20.65
C THR A 22 -52.15 2.81 20.06
N ALA A 23 -52.75 1.91 20.77
CA ALA A 23 -54.07 1.33 20.45
C ALA A 23 -55.14 1.99 21.32
N THR A 24 -56.24 2.42 20.70
CA THR A 24 -57.40 2.99 21.40
C THR A 24 -58.65 2.18 21.01
N ASP A 25 -59.39 1.71 21.98
CA ASP A 25 -60.64 0.99 21.75
C ASP A 25 -61.84 1.95 21.52
N VAL A 26 -63.01 1.39 21.23
CA VAL A 26 -64.23 2.17 20.97
C VAL A 26 -64.73 2.95 22.18
N ASN A 27 -64.30 2.58 23.39
CA ASN A 27 -64.63 3.26 24.63
C ASN A 27 -63.62 4.32 25.03
N GLY A 28 -62.57 4.52 24.22
CA GLY A 28 -61.50 5.48 24.48
C GLY A 28 -60.37 4.95 25.40
N CYS A 29 -60.37 3.66 25.74
CA CYS A 29 -59.26 3.09 26.53
C CYS A 29 -58.01 2.97 25.68
N ILE A 30 -56.88 3.41 26.21
CA ILE A 30 -55.60 3.47 25.52
C ILE A 30 -54.62 2.44 26.07
N LYS A 31 -53.96 1.70 25.20
CA LYS A 31 -52.79 0.87 25.50
C LYS A 31 -51.64 1.28 24.63
N ILE A 32 -50.46 1.46 25.23
CA ILE A 32 -49.20 1.75 24.54
C ILE A 32 -48.29 0.54 24.69
N ASP A 33 -47.64 0.18 23.60
CA ASP A 33 -46.60 -0.83 23.57
C ASP A 33 -45.39 -0.30 22.79
N SER A 34 -44.21 -0.85 22.99
CA SER A 34 -42.99 -0.39 22.34
C SER A 34 -42.08 -1.54 21.96
N ILE A 35 -41.37 -1.35 20.89
CA ILE A 35 -40.32 -2.27 20.41
C ILE A 35 -39.10 -1.46 20.01
N GLU A 36 -37.93 -1.98 20.30
CA GLU A 36 -36.64 -1.42 19.81
C GLU A 36 -36.29 -2.06 18.49
N LEU A 37 -36.17 -1.24 17.44
CA LEU A 37 -35.62 -1.64 16.16
C LEU A 37 -34.13 -1.38 16.18
N THR A 38 -33.34 -2.43 16.06
CA THR A 38 -31.88 -2.33 15.97
C THR A 38 -31.44 -2.35 14.52
N GLN A 39 -30.34 -1.67 14.23
CA GLN A 39 -29.61 -1.82 12.96
C GLN A 39 -28.28 -2.49 13.25
N PRO A 40 -27.70 -3.22 12.28
CA PRO A 40 -26.35 -3.71 12.40
C PRO A 40 -25.36 -2.57 12.60
N ASP A 41 -24.28 -2.82 13.33
CA ASP A 41 -23.17 -1.88 13.43
C ASP A 41 -22.60 -1.58 12.05
N SER A 42 -22.09 -0.38 11.83
CA SER A 42 -21.46 -0.02 10.55
C SER A 42 -20.23 -0.87 10.30
N ILE A 43 -19.97 -1.18 9.02
CA ILE A 43 -18.76 -1.91 8.61
C ILE A 43 -17.53 -1.09 8.98
N GLN A 44 -16.65 -1.69 9.79
CA GLN A 44 -15.33 -1.19 10.14
C GLN A 44 -14.27 -2.10 9.52
N LEU A 45 -13.27 -1.52 8.87
CA LEU A 45 -12.21 -2.26 8.22
C LEU A 45 -10.88 -2.03 8.95
N MET A 46 -10.20 -3.12 9.29
CA MET A 46 -8.84 -3.10 9.78
C MET A 46 -7.92 -3.74 8.74
N ILE A 47 -6.94 -2.99 8.25
CA ILE A 47 -5.97 -3.48 7.28
C ILE A 47 -4.68 -3.84 8.00
N THR A 48 -4.13 -5.01 7.66
CA THR A 48 -2.76 -5.40 7.99
C THR A 48 -2.02 -5.68 6.70
N SER A 49 -0.76 -5.25 6.61
CA SER A 49 0.06 -5.43 5.41
C SER A 49 1.50 -5.81 5.76
N THR A 50 2.18 -6.49 4.83
CA THR A 50 3.62 -6.71 4.89
C THR A 50 4.30 -5.91 3.78
N ASN A 51 5.39 -5.25 4.13
CA ASN A 51 6.20 -4.47 3.21
C ASN A 51 7.07 -5.36 2.32
N VAL A 52 7.61 -4.79 1.25
CA VAL A 52 8.57 -5.45 0.36
C VAL A 52 10.00 -5.03 0.70
N ALA A 53 10.96 -5.92 0.43
CA ALA A 53 12.37 -5.61 0.62
C ALA A 53 12.87 -4.54 -0.35
N CYS A 54 12.34 -4.53 -1.58
CA CYS A 54 12.60 -3.51 -2.58
C CYS A 54 11.45 -3.40 -3.58
N SER A 55 11.33 -2.25 -4.24
CA SER A 55 10.20 -1.90 -5.11
C SER A 55 9.99 -2.83 -6.30
N ASN A 56 11.06 -3.49 -6.78
CA ASN A 56 11.00 -4.47 -7.87
C ASN A 56 10.64 -5.89 -7.40
N HIS A 57 10.51 -6.13 -6.09
CA HIS A 57 10.11 -7.41 -5.52
C HIS A 57 8.68 -7.32 -4.97
N CYS A 58 7.74 -7.88 -5.71
CA CYS A 58 6.32 -7.87 -5.35
C CYS A 58 6.00 -9.04 -4.41
N THR A 59 6.50 -9.01 -3.17
CA THR A 59 6.28 -10.04 -2.13
C THR A 59 5.37 -9.58 -1.01
N GLY A 60 4.84 -8.34 -1.10
CA GLY A 60 3.95 -7.76 -0.12
C GLY A 60 2.61 -8.49 -0.06
N THR A 61 1.95 -8.37 1.08
CA THR A 61 0.62 -8.91 1.31
C THR A 61 -0.27 -7.86 1.96
N ALA A 62 -1.56 -7.93 1.72
CA ALA A 62 -2.56 -7.14 2.44
C ALA A 62 -3.71 -8.05 2.87
N PHE A 63 -4.18 -7.87 4.10
CA PHE A 63 -5.33 -8.57 4.66
C PHE A 63 -6.30 -7.57 5.25
N VAL A 64 -7.59 -7.73 4.96
CA VAL A 64 -8.66 -6.93 5.55
C VAL A 64 -9.47 -7.77 6.53
N LEU A 65 -9.53 -7.29 7.78
CA LEU A 65 -10.45 -7.77 8.80
C LEU A 65 -11.68 -6.88 8.83
N VAL A 66 -12.86 -7.50 8.80
CA VAL A 66 -14.15 -6.81 8.82
C VAL A 66 -14.81 -6.99 10.19
N MET A 67 -15.26 -5.89 10.77
CA MET A 67 -16.07 -5.85 11.99
C MET A 67 -17.37 -5.09 11.71
N GLY A 68 -18.47 -5.48 12.37
CA GLY A 68 -19.79 -4.89 12.11
C GLY A 68 -20.36 -5.30 10.74
N GLY A 69 -21.46 -4.69 10.34
CA GLY A 69 -22.24 -5.11 9.17
C GLY A 69 -22.92 -6.46 9.36
N LEU A 70 -23.54 -6.97 8.31
CA LEU A 70 -24.22 -8.27 8.29
C LEU A 70 -23.51 -9.23 7.31
N PRO A 71 -22.87 -10.32 7.79
CA PRO A 71 -22.24 -11.29 6.90
C PRO A 71 -23.29 -12.05 6.03
N PRO A 72 -22.90 -12.62 4.86
CA PRO A 72 -21.55 -12.70 4.34
C PRO A 72 -21.05 -11.39 3.74
N TYR A 73 -19.69 -11.22 3.73
CA TYR A 73 -19.05 -10.08 3.12
C TYR A 73 -18.51 -10.42 1.74
N SER A 74 -18.56 -9.46 0.83
CA SER A 74 -17.86 -9.51 -0.46
C SER A 74 -16.76 -8.46 -0.50
N TYR A 75 -15.68 -8.75 -1.25
CA TYR A 75 -14.49 -7.93 -1.33
C TYR A 75 -14.23 -7.56 -2.78
N GLN A 76 -13.77 -6.35 -3.00
CA GLN A 76 -13.35 -5.88 -4.31
C GLN A 76 -12.12 -4.99 -4.12
N TRP A 77 -10.96 -5.51 -4.48
CA TRP A 77 -9.73 -4.75 -4.57
C TRP A 77 -9.65 -4.01 -5.90
N ASP A 78 -8.85 -2.97 -5.97
CA ASP A 78 -8.63 -2.19 -7.18
C ASP A 78 -7.83 -2.96 -8.25
N ALA A 79 -7.65 -2.33 -9.42
CA ALA A 79 -6.93 -2.93 -10.53
C ALA A 79 -5.44 -3.19 -10.22
N ASN A 80 -4.82 -2.39 -9.33
CA ASN A 80 -3.42 -2.57 -8.93
C ASN A 80 -3.23 -3.88 -8.17
N ALA A 81 -4.24 -4.33 -7.44
CA ALA A 81 -4.29 -5.62 -6.76
C ALA A 81 -4.94 -6.72 -7.62
N GLY A 82 -5.01 -6.54 -8.96
CA GLY A 82 -5.57 -7.51 -9.89
C GLY A 82 -7.09 -7.70 -9.77
N ASN A 83 -7.83 -6.74 -9.23
CA ASN A 83 -9.27 -6.85 -8.98
C ASN A 83 -9.65 -8.06 -8.11
N ALA A 84 -8.81 -8.42 -7.16
CA ALA A 84 -9.04 -9.57 -6.28
C ALA A 84 -10.34 -9.42 -5.47
N THR A 85 -10.99 -10.57 -5.20
CA THR A 85 -12.26 -10.64 -4.46
C THR A 85 -12.15 -11.42 -3.16
N THR A 86 -10.95 -11.56 -2.63
CA THR A 86 -10.63 -12.29 -1.40
C THR A 86 -10.24 -11.33 -0.28
N PRO A 87 -10.40 -11.71 1.01
CA PRO A 87 -9.98 -10.86 2.12
C PRO A 87 -8.46 -10.66 2.22
N ILE A 88 -7.68 -11.50 1.54
CA ILE A 88 -6.21 -11.43 1.47
C ILE A 88 -5.75 -11.33 0.02
N VAL A 89 -4.75 -10.49 -0.23
CA VAL A 89 -4.05 -10.37 -1.50
C VAL A 89 -2.55 -10.51 -1.26
N ASN A 90 -1.88 -11.26 -2.13
CA ASN A 90 -0.45 -11.53 -2.08
C ASN A 90 0.25 -10.99 -3.33
N ASN A 91 1.58 -11.05 -3.35
CA ASN A 91 2.42 -10.63 -4.46
C ASN A 91 2.22 -9.15 -4.84
N LEU A 92 2.00 -8.31 -3.83
CA LEU A 92 1.88 -6.87 -4.02
C LEU A 92 3.26 -6.22 -4.07
N CYS A 93 3.45 -5.34 -5.03
CA CYS A 93 4.61 -4.46 -5.09
C CYS A 93 4.47 -3.31 -4.08
N ALA A 94 5.51 -2.49 -3.91
CA ALA A 94 5.36 -1.23 -3.18
C ALA A 94 4.30 -0.35 -3.87
N GLY A 95 3.36 0.15 -3.09
CA GLY A 95 2.23 0.92 -3.64
C GLY A 95 1.05 1.03 -2.69
N SER A 96 -0.03 1.54 -3.23
CA SER A 96 -1.30 1.77 -2.52
C SER A 96 -2.41 0.96 -3.19
N TYR A 97 -3.21 0.26 -2.39
CA TYR A 97 -4.21 -0.72 -2.83
C TYR A 97 -5.51 -0.48 -2.09
N MET A 98 -6.55 -0.14 -2.82
CA MET A 98 -7.86 0.14 -2.24
C MET A 98 -8.73 -1.11 -2.24
N VAL A 99 -9.41 -1.38 -1.12
CA VAL A 99 -10.43 -2.43 -1.01
C VAL A 99 -11.78 -1.80 -0.68
N THR A 100 -12.80 -2.27 -1.37
CA THR A 100 -14.21 -2.04 -1.05
C THR A 100 -14.79 -3.34 -0.50
N VAL A 101 -15.41 -3.26 0.67
CA VAL A 101 -16.12 -4.40 1.28
C VAL A 101 -17.60 -4.08 1.32
N SER A 102 -18.43 -5.04 0.92
CA SER A 102 -19.88 -4.94 0.99
C SER A 102 -20.44 -6.08 1.85
N ASP A 103 -21.45 -5.79 2.64
CA ASP A 103 -22.17 -6.78 3.45
C ASP A 103 -23.40 -7.37 2.72
N ALA A 104 -24.11 -8.28 3.38
CA ALA A 104 -25.30 -8.93 2.83
C ALA A 104 -26.47 -7.97 2.54
N LEU A 105 -26.49 -6.79 3.15
CA LEU A 105 -27.49 -5.75 2.93
C LEU A 105 -27.07 -4.74 1.86
N GLY A 106 -25.86 -4.89 1.29
CA GLY A 106 -25.31 -3.96 0.32
C GLY A 106 -24.69 -2.70 0.93
N CYS A 107 -24.54 -2.63 2.25
CA CYS A 107 -23.76 -1.57 2.89
C CYS A 107 -22.28 -1.73 2.52
N THR A 108 -21.60 -0.62 2.24
CA THR A 108 -20.19 -0.64 1.78
C THR A 108 -19.30 0.16 2.69
N SER A 109 -18.05 -0.29 2.81
CA SER A 109 -16.96 0.46 3.43
C SER A 109 -15.69 0.29 2.61
N MET A 110 -14.81 1.30 2.61
CA MET A 110 -13.56 1.30 1.85
C MET A 110 -12.39 1.56 2.79
N SER A 111 -11.26 0.94 2.45
CA SER A 111 -10.00 1.19 3.15
C SER A 111 -8.82 1.02 2.19
N ASN A 112 -7.63 1.47 2.60
CA ASN A 112 -6.44 1.48 1.77
C ASN A 112 -5.30 0.74 2.46
N ALA A 113 -4.70 -0.23 1.76
CA ALA A 113 -3.47 -0.90 2.17
C ALA A 113 -2.26 -0.18 1.56
N ILE A 114 -1.25 0.11 2.35
CA ILE A 114 0.01 0.70 1.88
C ILE A 114 1.10 -0.34 2.07
N ILE A 115 1.80 -0.66 0.99
CA ILE A 115 2.98 -1.52 0.97
C ILE A 115 4.19 -0.62 0.70
N LEU A 116 5.13 -0.60 1.63
CA LEU A 116 6.34 0.23 1.53
C LEU A 116 7.51 -0.57 0.98
N ASP A 117 8.38 0.09 0.23
CA ASP A 117 9.73 -0.36 -0.05
C ASP A 117 10.61 -0.03 1.16
N THR A 118 11.32 -1.01 1.67
CA THR A 118 12.17 -0.87 2.86
C THR A 118 13.67 -1.00 2.56
N SER A 119 14.07 -1.01 1.27
CA SER A 119 15.46 -1.30 0.87
C SER A 119 16.48 -0.29 1.37
N ASN A 120 16.17 1.01 1.33
CA ASN A 120 17.13 2.10 1.63
C ASN A 120 18.50 1.94 0.94
N LEU A 121 18.59 1.09 -0.10
CA LEU A 121 19.84 0.84 -0.82
C LEU A 121 20.25 2.09 -1.59
N SER A 122 21.48 2.55 -1.38
CA SER A 122 22.05 3.71 -2.06
C SER A 122 23.54 3.54 -2.35
N ILE A 123 24.07 4.41 -3.21
CA ILE A 123 25.48 4.45 -3.60
C ILE A 123 26.09 5.75 -3.10
N ASP A 124 27.13 5.62 -2.26
CA ASP A 124 27.95 6.74 -1.85
C ASP A 124 29.23 6.80 -2.69
N THR A 125 29.56 7.97 -3.23
CA THR A 125 30.83 8.22 -3.93
C THR A 125 31.89 8.66 -2.92
N LEU A 126 32.86 7.78 -2.66
CA LEU A 126 33.94 8.02 -1.69
C LEU A 126 35.10 8.77 -2.29
N LEU A 127 35.37 8.56 -3.57
CA LEU A 127 36.45 9.23 -4.31
C LEU A 127 35.96 9.55 -5.73
N LEU A 128 36.16 10.78 -6.14
CA LEU A 128 35.98 11.24 -7.51
C LEU A 128 37.25 12.01 -7.93
N GLN A 129 38.03 11.40 -8.79
CA GLN A 129 39.25 12.02 -9.33
C GLN A 129 39.10 12.21 -10.84
N ASN A 130 39.03 13.44 -11.27
CA ASN A 130 39.04 13.78 -12.70
C ASN A 130 40.37 13.50 -13.34
N PRO A 131 40.45 13.23 -14.64
CA PRO A 131 41.70 13.18 -15.39
C PRO A 131 42.50 14.49 -15.26
N LEU A 132 43.82 14.38 -15.22
CA LEU A 132 44.70 15.55 -15.00
C LEU A 132 44.83 16.45 -16.25
N CYS A 133 44.65 15.89 -17.44
CA CYS A 133 44.73 16.62 -18.70
C CYS A 133 43.68 16.10 -19.69
N ASN A 134 43.30 16.95 -20.63
CA ASN A 134 42.43 16.58 -21.73
C ASN A 134 43.00 15.42 -22.54
N GLY A 135 42.21 14.36 -22.75
CA GLY A 135 42.60 13.16 -23.49
C GLY A 135 43.39 12.13 -22.66
N LEU A 136 43.78 12.43 -21.42
CA LEU A 136 44.34 11.41 -20.51
C LEU A 136 43.23 10.62 -19.82
N CYS A 137 43.45 9.32 -19.62
CA CYS A 137 42.57 8.43 -18.90
C CYS A 137 43.23 8.00 -17.59
N ASN A 138 43.42 8.93 -16.68
CA ASN A 138 44.01 8.71 -15.34
C ASN A 138 43.07 9.13 -14.20
N GLY A 139 41.79 9.25 -14.51
CA GLY A 139 40.72 9.45 -13.54
C GLY A 139 40.44 8.19 -12.71
N ALA A 140 39.76 8.38 -11.58
CA ALA A 140 39.38 7.29 -10.69
C ALA A 140 38.01 7.57 -10.03
N ILE A 141 37.28 6.51 -9.80
CA ILE A 141 36.00 6.53 -9.04
C ILE A 141 36.09 5.42 -7.99
N THR A 142 35.75 5.72 -6.75
CA THR A 142 35.53 4.73 -5.70
C THR A 142 34.13 4.96 -5.11
N VAL A 143 33.36 3.90 -5.02
CA VAL A 143 32.00 3.92 -4.48
C VAL A 143 31.84 2.91 -3.35
N SER A 144 30.80 3.11 -2.53
CA SER A 144 30.38 2.17 -1.50
C SER A 144 28.86 2.04 -1.53
N GLY A 145 28.36 0.83 -1.33
CA GLY A 145 26.95 0.62 -1.05
C GLY A 145 26.62 0.96 0.38
N THR A 146 25.45 1.54 0.60
CA THR A 146 24.86 1.80 1.92
C THR A 146 23.39 1.41 1.95
N GLY A 147 22.87 1.05 3.13
CA GLY A 147 21.50 0.51 3.25
C GLY A 147 21.37 -0.89 2.64
N GLY A 148 20.14 -1.36 2.45
CA GLY A 148 19.88 -2.70 1.94
C GLY A 148 20.49 -3.82 2.79
N TYR A 149 20.78 -4.95 2.16
CA TYR A 149 21.33 -6.15 2.81
C TYR A 149 22.70 -6.50 2.18
N PRO A 150 23.85 -6.24 2.86
CA PRO A 150 25.17 -6.64 2.35
C PRO A 150 25.33 -8.18 2.32
N PRO A 151 26.21 -8.75 1.46
CA PRO A 151 27.22 -8.07 0.64
C PRO A 151 26.64 -7.44 -0.64
N TYR A 152 27.38 -6.45 -1.16
CA TYR A 152 27.01 -5.75 -2.38
C TYR A 152 27.81 -6.24 -3.58
N THR A 153 27.17 -6.31 -4.74
CA THR A 153 27.79 -6.51 -6.04
C THR A 153 27.69 -5.24 -6.89
N TYR A 154 28.67 -4.99 -7.74
CA TYR A 154 28.79 -3.78 -8.55
C TYR A 154 28.77 -4.13 -10.02
N SER A 155 28.02 -3.39 -10.82
CA SER A 155 28.01 -3.51 -12.27
C SER A 155 28.17 -2.13 -12.89
N TRP A 156 29.21 -1.96 -13.68
CA TRP A 156 29.49 -0.74 -14.41
C TRP A 156 29.20 -0.92 -15.88
N ASP A 157 28.87 0.17 -16.56
CA ASP A 157 28.88 0.21 -18.02
C ASP A 157 30.31 0.20 -18.59
N HIS A 158 30.49 0.36 -19.90
CA HIS A 158 31.76 0.38 -20.62
C HIS A 158 32.65 -0.87 -20.41
N GLY A 159 32.09 -1.99 -19.93
CA GLY A 159 32.81 -3.22 -19.71
C GLY A 159 33.86 -3.16 -18.58
N LEU A 160 33.69 -2.23 -17.64
CA LEU A 160 34.55 -2.10 -16.47
C LEU A 160 34.39 -3.28 -15.51
N PRO A 161 35.43 -3.61 -14.71
CA PRO A 161 35.36 -4.67 -13.72
C PRO A 161 34.24 -4.45 -12.69
N SER A 162 33.67 -5.55 -12.17
CA SER A 162 32.62 -5.52 -11.13
C SER A 162 33.21 -5.24 -9.73
N LEU A 163 34.02 -4.17 -9.61
CA LEU A 163 34.68 -3.76 -8.37
C LEU A 163 34.19 -2.35 -7.95
N PRO A 164 34.24 -2.03 -6.65
CA PRO A 164 33.86 -0.70 -6.18
C PRO A 164 34.83 0.41 -6.61
N ASN A 165 36.06 0.03 -6.98
CA ASN A 165 37.14 0.95 -7.35
C ASN A 165 37.42 0.81 -8.84
N GLN A 166 37.37 1.92 -9.57
CA GLN A 166 37.74 2.01 -10.98
C GLN A 166 38.86 3.02 -11.13
N THR A 167 39.85 2.69 -11.95
CA THR A 167 41.03 3.55 -12.26
C THR A 167 41.26 3.60 -13.75
N ASN A 168 42.16 4.50 -14.19
CA ASN A 168 42.47 4.72 -15.60
C ASN A 168 41.25 5.10 -16.43
N LEU A 169 40.38 5.91 -15.84
CA LEU A 169 39.16 6.38 -16.47
C LEU A 169 39.41 7.66 -17.26
N CYS A 170 38.84 7.75 -18.46
CA CYS A 170 38.78 8.99 -19.23
C CYS A 170 37.68 9.90 -18.68
N ALA A 171 37.68 11.17 -19.11
CA ALA A 171 36.50 12.02 -18.85
C ALA A 171 35.28 11.45 -19.56
N GLY A 172 34.12 11.45 -18.87
CA GLY A 172 32.89 10.89 -19.37
C GLY A 172 31.89 10.54 -18.26
N ILE A 173 30.75 10.01 -18.66
CA ILE A 173 29.69 9.57 -17.74
C ILE A 173 29.80 8.05 -17.56
N TYR A 174 29.80 7.62 -16.32
CA TYR A 174 29.88 6.22 -15.92
C TYR A 174 28.62 5.85 -15.13
N ASN A 175 27.88 4.86 -15.64
CA ASN A 175 26.72 4.35 -14.96
C ASN A 175 27.10 3.15 -14.11
N ILE A 176 26.66 3.16 -12.87
CA ILE A 176 26.87 2.07 -11.93
C ILE A 176 25.54 1.58 -11.39
N THR A 177 25.39 0.26 -11.31
CA THR A 177 24.33 -0.42 -10.59
C THR A 177 24.94 -1.20 -9.42
N ILE A 178 24.42 -1.01 -8.23
CA ILE A 178 24.70 -1.84 -7.07
C ILE A 178 23.54 -2.80 -6.85
N THR A 179 23.84 -4.04 -6.48
CA THR A 179 22.87 -5.05 -6.11
C THR A 179 23.25 -5.60 -4.74
N ASP A 180 22.30 -5.67 -3.82
CA ASP A 180 22.49 -6.25 -2.49
C ASP A 180 22.20 -7.77 -2.46
N ASP A 181 22.38 -8.42 -1.31
CA ASP A 181 22.15 -9.86 -1.14
C ASP A 181 20.67 -10.25 -1.30
N SER A 182 19.74 -9.32 -1.09
CA SER A 182 18.30 -9.50 -1.37
C SER A 182 17.93 -9.24 -2.83
N THR A 183 18.92 -9.04 -3.71
CA THR A 183 18.75 -8.69 -5.14
C THR A 183 18.08 -7.35 -5.42
N CYS A 184 17.96 -6.48 -4.41
CA CYS A 184 17.54 -5.10 -4.60
C CYS A 184 18.62 -4.33 -5.36
N GLN A 185 18.22 -3.45 -6.27
CA GLN A 185 19.12 -2.70 -7.12
C GLN A 185 18.92 -1.20 -6.96
N HIS A 186 20.05 -0.49 -6.99
CA HIS A 186 20.10 0.96 -7.11
C HIS A 186 21.12 1.35 -8.15
N TRP A 187 20.85 2.36 -8.96
CA TRP A 187 21.77 2.84 -9.99
C TRP A 187 21.95 4.35 -9.91
N THR A 188 23.12 4.81 -10.34
CA THR A 188 23.41 6.24 -10.48
C THR A 188 24.42 6.46 -11.62
N SER A 189 24.51 7.70 -12.07
CA SER A 189 25.49 8.15 -13.07
C SER A 189 26.50 9.06 -12.39
N ILE A 190 27.78 8.84 -12.66
CA ILE A 190 28.90 9.63 -12.13
C ILE A 190 29.67 10.22 -13.31
N GLU A 191 29.87 11.53 -13.31
CA GLU A 191 30.59 12.23 -14.37
C GLU A 191 32.03 12.57 -13.94
N LEU A 192 32.98 12.20 -14.77
CA LEU A 192 34.37 12.68 -14.71
C LEU A 192 34.55 13.81 -15.72
N LEU A 193 34.91 14.99 -15.24
CA LEU A 193 35.04 16.19 -16.04
C LEU A 193 36.38 16.25 -16.74
N ASN A 194 36.42 16.78 -17.96
CA ASN A 194 37.67 17.21 -18.59
C ASN A 194 38.22 18.44 -17.84
N PRO A 195 39.52 18.46 -17.53
CA PRO A 195 40.15 19.70 -17.08
C PRO A 195 40.12 20.75 -18.17
N PRO A 196 40.06 22.04 -17.80
CA PRO A 196 40.06 23.15 -18.75
C PRO A 196 41.32 23.25 -19.58
#